data_ba94c3e2e325cb4b943dddfc66ea7fef
#
_entry.id   ba94c3e2e325cb4b943dddfc66ea7fef
#
_cell.length_a   1.000
_cell.length_b   1.000
_cell.length_c   1.000
_cell.angle_alpha   90.00
_cell.angle_beta   90.00
_cell.angle_gamma   90.00
#
_symmetry.space_group_name_H-M   'P 1'
#
loop_
_entity.id
_entity.type
_entity.pdbx_description
1 polymer ?
#
loop_
_entity_poly.entity_id
_entity_poly.type
_entity_poly.pdbx_seq_one_letter_code
_entity_poly.pdbx_strand_id
1 'polypeptide(L)'
;MPFDAEFWSLAALQGITLAVLLIAWAGLLIPVFPGLIIMWLATLLYALLQQAAGRMAWIDWTLFALVTLLAITGGIVDNIIISRRLRGRSIPWRSILLAYLAGLVGSIFFTPIVGIAASPLALFAAESARLRDRKLGFQSARAYMIAWGWAFAAVFSIGALMILLWVLWAFF
;
A
#
# COMPACT_ATOMS: atom_id res chain seq x y z
N MET A 1 24.39 -29.53 20.58
CA MET A 1 23.57 -28.35 20.92
C MET A 1 22.15 -28.68 20.50
N PRO A 2 21.21 -28.89 21.41
CA PRO A 2 19.83 -29.07 21.03
C PRO A 2 19.33 -27.70 20.55
N PHE A 3 19.05 -27.57 19.28
CA PHE A 3 18.20 -26.49 18.79
C PHE A 3 16.81 -26.77 19.34
N ASP A 4 16.49 -26.11 20.44
CA ASP A 4 15.24 -26.32 21.17
C ASP A 4 14.04 -25.98 20.25
N ALA A 5 12.92 -26.69 20.43
CA ALA A 5 11.70 -26.47 19.66
C ALA A 5 11.28 -25.00 19.69
N GLU A 6 11.65 -24.28 20.71
CA GLU A 6 11.45 -22.85 20.91
C GLU A 6 12.22 -21.99 19.90
N PHE A 7 13.49 -22.32 19.61
CA PHE A 7 14.28 -21.64 18.59
C PHE A 7 13.63 -21.78 17.20
N TRP A 8 13.23 -23.01 16.83
CA TRP A 8 12.59 -23.26 15.54
C TRP A 8 11.24 -22.59 15.40
N SER A 9 10.46 -22.52 16.48
CA SER A 9 9.15 -21.84 16.48
C SER A 9 9.31 -20.32 16.29
N LEU A 10 10.32 -19.72 16.92
CA LEU A 10 10.63 -18.30 16.75
C LEU A 10 11.14 -17.98 15.34
N ALA A 11 12.09 -18.78 14.84
CA ALA A 11 12.61 -18.59 13.49
C ALA A 11 11.53 -18.76 12.42
N ALA A 12 10.62 -19.72 12.59
CA ALA A 12 9.49 -19.91 11.71
C ALA A 12 8.53 -18.72 11.77
N LEU A 13 8.20 -18.21 12.96
CA LEU A 13 7.33 -17.04 13.12
C LEU A 13 7.92 -15.80 12.46
N GLN A 14 9.22 -15.53 12.66
CA GLN A 14 9.93 -14.42 12.02
C GLN A 14 9.95 -14.58 10.48
N GLY A 15 10.27 -15.78 9.99
CA GLY A 15 10.33 -16.08 8.56
C GLY A 15 8.97 -15.90 7.88
N ILE A 16 7.90 -16.43 8.48
CA ILE A 16 6.53 -16.29 7.94
C ILE A 16 6.09 -14.81 7.96
N THR A 17 6.33 -14.11 9.07
CA THR A 17 5.97 -12.69 9.17
C THR A 17 6.70 -11.86 8.12
N LEU A 18 8.02 -12.06 7.95
CA LEU A 18 8.81 -11.38 6.93
C LEU A 18 8.27 -11.68 5.52
N ALA A 19 7.97 -12.94 5.22
CA ALA A 19 7.42 -13.31 3.92
C ALA A 19 6.09 -12.60 3.64
N VAL A 20 5.18 -12.56 4.62
CA VAL A 20 3.90 -11.85 4.50
C VAL A 20 4.12 -10.35 4.30
N LEU A 21 5.05 -9.74 5.05
CA LEU A 21 5.37 -8.32 4.91
C LEU A 21 5.91 -8.00 3.50
N LEU A 22 6.82 -8.82 2.97
CA LEU A 22 7.39 -8.62 1.63
C LEU A 22 6.35 -8.83 0.53
N ILE A 23 5.48 -9.85 0.65
CA ILE A 23 4.39 -10.10 -0.29
C ILE A 23 3.39 -8.94 -0.25
N ALA A 24 3.00 -8.48 0.94
CA ALA A 24 2.08 -7.36 1.10
C ALA A 24 2.68 -6.05 0.57
N TRP A 25 3.96 -5.81 0.78
CA TRP A 25 4.69 -4.66 0.24
C TRP A 25 4.78 -4.71 -1.28
N ALA A 26 5.13 -5.86 -1.87
CA ALA A 26 5.08 -6.06 -3.31
C ALA A 26 3.65 -5.89 -3.86
N GLY A 27 2.65 -6.31 -3.09
CA GLY A 27 1.23 -6.13 -3.42
C GLY A 27 0.80 -4.68 -3.54
N LEU A 28 1.51 -3.70 -2.93
CA LEU A 28 1.25 -2.26 -3.12
C LEU A 28 1.42 -1.81 -4.58
N LEU A 29 2.10 -2.59 -5.43
CA LEU A 29 2.15 -2.37 -6.88
C LEU A 29 0.77 -2.54 -7.54
N ILE A 30 -0.15 -3.24 -6.89
CA ILE A 30 -1.52 -3.45 -7.38
C ILE A 30 -2.41 -2.37 -6.73
N PRO A 31 -3.01 -1.45 -7.51
CA PRO A 31 -3.70 -0.26 -6.97
C PRO A 31 -4.84 -0.52 -5.99
N VAL A 32 -5.39 -1.74 -5.96
CA VAL A 32 -6.54 -2.13 -5.12
C VAL A 32 -6.14 -2.96 -3.91
N PHE A 33 -4.87 -3.38 -3.88
CA PHE A 33 -4.39 -4.29 -2.84
C PHE A 33 -4.14 -3.53 -1.53
N PRO A 34 -4.78 -3.93 -0.42
CA PRO A 34 -4.67 -3.22 0.85
C PRO A 34 -3.35 -3.58 1.59
N GLY A 35 -2.22 -3.39 0.91
CA GLY A 35 -0.91 -3.87 1.38
C GLY A 35 -0.52 -3.36 2.75
N LEU A 36 -0.71 -2.06 3.05
CA LEU A 36 -0.39 -1.50 4.37
C LEU A 36 -1.23 -2.13 5.50
N ILE A 37 -2.51 -2.44 5.23
CA ILE A 37 -3.39 -3.09 6.20
C ILE A 37 -2.90 -4.52 6.48
N ILE A 38 -2.54 -5.25 5.44
CA ILE A 38 -2.02 -6.62 5.57
C ILE A 38 -0.69 -6.61 6.33
N MET A 39 0.21 -5.66 6.03
CA MET A 39 1.47 -5.49 6.76
C MET A 39 1.22 -5.18 8.24
N TRP A 40 0.29 -4.29 8.55
CA TRP A 40 -0.08 -3.96 9.92
C TRP A 40 -0.68 -5.16 10.65
N LEU A 41 -1.59 -5.93 10.01
CA LEU A 41 -2.16 -7.15 10.60
C LEU A 41 -1.10 -8.22 10.84
N ALA A 42 -0.14 -8.39 9.94
CA ALA A 42 0.97 -9.34 10.14
C ALA A 42 1.84 -8.95 11.33
N THR A 43 2.17 -7.66 11.48
CA THR A 43 2.91 -7.16 12.65
C THR A 43 2.11 -7.22 13.94
N LEU A 44 0.80 -6.99 13.89
CA LEU A 44 -0.09 -7.18 15.05
C LEU A 44 -0.10 -8.64 15.50
N LEU A 45 -0.27 -9.57 14.57
CA LEU A 45 -0.27 -11.01 14.88
C LEU A 45 1.07 -11.43 15.50
N TYR A 46 2.19 -10.96 14.93
CA TYR A 46 3.52 -11.17 15.48
C TYR A 46 3.62 -10.66 16.92
N ALA A 47 3.15 -9.42 17.19
CA ALA A 47 3.13 -8.83 18.52
C ALA A 47 2.32 -9.67 19.53
N LEU A 48 1.12 -10.10 19.14
CA LEU A 48 0.25 -10.90 20.00
C LEU A 48 0.86 -12.27 20.34
N LEU A 49 1.51 -12.92 19.37
CA LEU A 49 2.19 -14.20 19.60
C LEU A 49 3.42 -14.05 20.49
N GLN A 50 4.20 -12.98 20.32
CA GLN A 50 5.33 -12.66 21.19
C GLN A 50 4.86 -12.31 22.62
N GLN A 51 3.77 -11.57 22.74
CA GLN A 51 3.16 -11.29 24.05
C GLN A 51 2.68 -12.58 24.75
N ALA A 52 2.02 -13.48 24.02
CA ALA A 52 1.56 -14.76 24.57
C ALA A 52 2.73 -15.64 25.02
N ALA A 53 3.90 -15.52 24.36
CA ALA A 53 5.14 -16.20 24.75
C ALA A 53 5.91 -15.48 25.88
N GLY A 54 5.40 -14.35 26.41
CA GLY A 54 6.06 -13.59 27.46
C GLY A 54 7.34 -12.88 27.04
N ARG A 55 7.53 -12.63 25.72
CA ARG A 55 8.76 -12.07 25.13
C ARG A 55 8.65 -10.60 24.79
N MET A 56 7.49 -9.94 25.01
CA MET A 56 7.29 -8.52 24.72
C MET A 56 7.84 -7.63 25.81
N ALA A 57 8.78 -6.76 25.45
CA ALA A 57 9.25 -5.67 26.29
C ALA A 57 8.54 -4.35 25.94
N TRP A 58 8.73 -3.30 26.76
CA TRP A 58 8.15 -1.98 26.49
C TRP A 58 8.63 -1.36 25.16
N ILE A 59 9.87 -1.67 24.76
CA ILE A 59 10.47 -1.19 23.50
C ILE A 59 9.75 -1.80 22.30
N ASP A 60 9.33 -3.06 22.38
CA ASP A 60 8.62 -3.76 21.31
C ASP A 60 7.25 -3.14 21.07
N TRP A 61 6.54 -2.77 22.14
CA TRP A 61 5.29 -2.03 22.05
C TRP A 61 5.48 -0.63 21.44
N THR A 62 6.62 0.02 21.71
CA THR A 62 6.95 1.30 21.09
C THR A 62 7.17 1.13 19.58
N LEU A 63 7.90 0.10 19.16
CA LEU A 63 8.13 -0.19 17.74
C LEU A 63 6.82 -0.55 17.03
N PHE A 64 5.95 -1.36 17.67
CA PHE A 64 4.62 -1.65 17.13
C PHE A 64 3.75 -0.38 17.01
N ALA A 65 3.81 0.52 17.99
CA ALA A 65 3.09 1.80 17.94
C ALA A 65 3.60 2.66 16.76
N LEU A 66 4.91 2.70 16.50
CA LEU A 66 5.48 3.39 15.34
C LEU A 66 5.01 2.77 14.01
N VAL A 67 4.98 1.44 13.90
CA VAL A 67 4.43 0.74 12.73
C VAL A 67 2.95 1.10 12.54
N THR A 68 2.17 1.17 13.62
CA THR A 68 0.76 1.56 13.58
C THR A 68 0.59 3.02 13.11
N LEU A 69 1.41 3.94 13.60
CA LEU A 69 1.41 5.33 13.15
C LEU A 69 1.76 5.45 11.66
N LEU A 70 2.73 4.67 11.18
CA LEU A 70 3.07 4.61 9.75
C LEU A 70 1.91 4.08 8.92
N ALA A 71 1.24 3.02 9.35
CA ALA A 71 0.08 2.45 8.65
C ALA A 71 -1.07 3.47 8.54
N ILE A 72 -1.40 4.16 9.64
CA ILE A 72 -2.41 5.23 9.67
C ILE A 72 -2.00 6.38 8.75
N THR A 73 -0.74 6.84 8.86
CA THR A 73 -0.21 7.93 8.03
C THR A 73 -0.26 7.56 6.56
N GLY A 74 0.11 6.34 6.18
CA GLY A 74 0.05 5.86 4.80
C GLY A 74 -1.37 5.88 4.23
N GLY A 75 -2.35 5.42 5.00
CA GLY A 75 -3.76 5.46 4.59
C GLY A 75 -4.30 6.89 4.42
N ILE A 76 -3.87 7.82 5.29
CA ILE A 76 -4.27 9.24 5.20
C ILE A 76 -3.57 9.94 4.03
N VAL A 77 -2.28 9.72 3.85
CA VAL A 77 -1.45 10.36 2.81
C VAL A 77 -1.97 9.99 1.42
N ASP A 78 -2.32 8.74 1.18
CA ASP A 78 -2.89 8.28 -0.09
C ASP A 78 -4.14 9.10 -0.46
N ASN A 79 -5.07 9.23 0.47
CA ASN A 79 -6.31 10.00 0.27
C ASN A 79 -6.07 11.51 0.11
N ILE A 80 -5.13 12.08 0.89
CA ILE A 80 -4.83 13.53 0.84
C ILE A 80 -4.14 13.91 -0.47
N ILE A 81 -3.15 13.15 -0.91
CA ILE A 81 -2.39 13.46 -2.13
C ILE A 81 -3.32 13.44 -3.34
N ILE A 82 -4.14 12.41 -3.47
CA ILE A 82 -5.11 12.28 -4.56
C ILE A 82 -6.11 13.44 -4.52
N SER A 83 -6.72 13.71 -3.36
CA SER A 83 -7.74 14.75 -3.23
C SER A 83 -7.21 16.17 -3.47
N ARG A 84 -6.01 16.51 -2.95
CA ARG A 84 -5.41 17.85 -3.11
C ARG A 84 -5.01 18.14 -4.55
N ARG A 85 -4.44 17.17 -5.26
CA ARG A 85 -4.00 17.36 -6.65
C ARG A 85 -5.15 17.38 -7.66
N LEU A 86 -6.28 16.78 -7.31
CA LEU A 86 -7.48 16.80 -8.16
C LEU A 86 -8.42 17.99 -7.87
N ARG A 87 -8.30 18.65 -6.70
CA ARG A 87 -9.16 19.80 -6.33
C ARG A 87 -9.09 20.99 -7.26
N GLY A 88 -7.98 21.21 -7.99
CA GLY A 88 -7.84 22.29 -8.97
C GLY A 88 -8.43 21.98 -10.36
N ARG A 89 -8.93 20.76 -10.57
CA ARG A 89 -9.53 20.31 -11.81
C ARG A 89 -10.86 19.66 -11.47
N SER A 90 -11.94 20.19 -12.03
CA SER A 90 -13.30 19.66 -11.83
C SER A 90 -13.48 18.30 -12.53
N ILE A 91 -12.65 17.30 -12.13
CA ILE A 91 -12.79 15.94 -12.61
C ILE A 91 -13.93 15.31 -11.80
N PRO A 92 -15.05 14.94 -12.46
CA PRO A 92 -16.20 14.38 -11.77
C PRO A 92 -15.84 13.00 -11.20
N TRP A 93 -16.44 12.69 -10.07
CA TRP A 93 -16.25 11.40 -9.40
C TRP A 93 -16.50 10.19 -10.33
N ARG A 94 -17.44 10.35 -11.27
CA ARG A 94 -17.75 9.29 -12.26
C ARG A 94 -16.55 8.96 -13.15
N SER A 95 -15.77 9.95 -13.59
CA SER A 95 -14.56 9.73 -14.39
C SER A 95 -13.46 9.06 -13.56
N ILE A 96 -13.33 9.42 -12.29
CA ILE A 96 -12.38 8.78 -11.35
C ILE A 96 -12.78 7.33 -11.09
N LEU A 97 -14.06 7.07 -10.88
CA LEU A 97 -14.60 5.71 -10.67
C LEU A 97 -14.36 4.83 -11.91
N LEU A 98 -14.60 5.35 -13.11
CA LEU A 98 -14.31 4.62 -14.36
C LEU A 98 -12.83 4.28 -14.50
N ALA A 99 -11.94 5.22 -14.17
CA ALA A 99 -10.50 4.98 -14.18
C ALA A 99 -10.11 3.89 -13.18
N TYR A 100 -10.69 3.93 -11.98
CA TYR A 100 -10.44 2.95 -10.93
C TYR A 100 -10.93 1.55 -11.33
N LEU A 101 -12.16 1.45 -11.86
CA LEU A 101 -12.71 0.19 -12.35
C LEU A 101 -11.90 -0.39 -13.52
N ALA A 102 -11.47 0.45 -14.46
CA ALA A 102 -10.62 0.02 -15.57
C ALA A 102 -9.26 -0.50 -15.07
N GLY A 103 -8.67 0.17 -14.09
CA GLY A 103 -7.44 -0.28 -13.45
C GLY A 103 -7.61 -1.61 -12.73
N LEU A 104 -8.70 -1.77 -11.97
CA LEU A 104 -9.05 -3.00 -11.27
C LEU A 104 -9.24 -4.18 -12.25
N VAL A 105 -10.10 -4.01 -13.24
CA VAL A 105 -10.38 -5.03 -14.26
C VAL A 105 -9.11 -5.37 -15.03
N GLY A 106 -8.33 -4.38 -15.45
CA GLY A 106 -7.05 -4.59 -16.11
C GLY A 106 -6.06 -5.39 -15.27
N SER A 107 -6.00 -5.10 -13.97
CA SER A 107 -5.11 -5.82 -13.04
C SER A 107 -5.53 -7.27 -12.80
N ILE A 108 -6.83 -7.53 -12.68
CA ILE A 108 -7.37 -8.87 -12.36
C ILE A 108 -7.34 -9.78 -13.61
N PHE A 109 -7.79 -9.28 -14.76
CA PHE A 109 -7.99 -10.12 -15.95
C PHE A 109 -6.75 -10.22 -16.85
N PHE A 110 -5.80 -9.29 -16.72
CA PHE A 110 -4.59 -9.31 -17.56
C PHE A 110 -3.35 -9.34 -16.68
N THR A 111 -2.84 -8.19 -16.28
CA THR A 111 -1.67 -8.06 -15.39
C THR A 111 -1.74 -6.73 -14.60
N PRO A 112 -1.05 -6.61 -13.46
CA PRO A 112 -0.93 -5.33 -12.75
C PRO A 112 -0.44 -4.18 -13.64
N ILE A 113 0.46 -4.45 -14.58
CA ILE A 113 0.99 -3.45 -15.53
C ILE A 113 -0.11 -2.94 -16.45
N VAL A 114 -0.97 -3.84 -16.94
CA VAL A 114 -2.14 -3.46 -17.77
C VAL A 114 -3.10 -2.61 -16.95
N GLY A 115 -3.35 -2.95 -15.69
CA GLY A 115 -4.21 -2.16 -14.79
C GLY A 115 -3.67 -0.75 -14.54
N ILE A 116 -2.36 -0.61 -14.34
CA ILE A 116 -1.69 0.69 -14.17
C ILE A 116 -1.87 1.56 -15.43
N ALA A 117 -1.79 0.97 -16.62
CA ALA A 117 -1.98 1.69 -17.88
C ALA A 117 -3.46 1.96 -18.20
N ALA A 118 -4.35 1.01 -17.90
CA ALA A 118 -5.78 1.10 -18.17
C ALA A 118 -6.46 2.23 -17.40
N SER A 119 -6.05 2.48 -16.16
CA SER A 119 -6.63 3.52 -15.30
C SER A 119 -6.52 4.94 -15.92
N PRO A 120 -5.34 5.46 -16.26
CA PRO A 120 -5.22 6.78 -16.89
C PRO A 120 -5.79 6.83 -18.30
N LEU A 121 -5.78 5.73 -19.04
CA LEU A 121 -6.38 5.67 -20.38
C LEU A 121 -7.91 5.79 -20.29
N ALA A 122 -8.55 5.11 -19.35
CA ALA A 122 -9.99 5.25 -19.12
C ALA A 122 -10.36 6.67 -18.68
N LEU A 123 -9.54 7.28 -17.80
CA LEU A 123 -9.74 8.68 -17.40
C LEU A 123 -9.59 9.63 -18.61
N PHE A 124 -8.58 9.41 -19.44
CA PHE A 124 -8.39 10.18 -20.67
C PHE A 124 -9.61 10.09 -21.59
N ALA A 125 -10.11 8.88 -21.82
CA ALA A 125 -11.28 8.66 -22.67
C ALA A 125 -12.55 9.33 -22.08
N ALA A 126 -12.80 9.14 -20.80
CA ALA A 126 -13.96 9.74 -20.12
C ALA A 126 -13.93 11.27 -20.14
N GLU A 127 -12.77 11.87 -19.82
CA GLU A 127 -12.63 13.34 -19.79
C GLU A 127 -12.61 13.94 -21.19
N SER A 128 -11.99 13.27 -22.17
CA SER A 128 -12.01 13.73 -23.58
C SER A 128 -13.42 13.72 -24.14
N ALA A 129 -14.22 12.69 -23.83
CA ALA A 129 -15.64 12.63 -24.23
C ALA A 129 -16.49 13.72 -23.54
N ARG A 130 -16.27 13.92 -22.23
CA ARG A 130 -17.00 14.91 -21.43
C ARG A 130 -16.69 16.34 -21.84
N LEU A 131 -15.42 16.67 -22.04
CA LEU A 131 -14.96 18.03 -22.35
C LEU A 131 -15.01 18.34 -23.85
N ARG A 132 -15.23 17.32 -24.68
CA ARG A 132 -15.13 17.40 -26.15
C ARG A 132 -13.79 17.97 -26.63
N ASP A 133 -12.74 17.81 -25.80
CA ASP A 133 -11.39 18.29 -26.07
C ASP A 133 -10.36 17.25 -25.60
N ARG A 134 -9.64 16.67 -26.55
CA ARG A 134 -8.59 15.66 -26.28
C ARG A 134 -7.40 16.23 -25.50
N LYS A 135 -7.08 17.52 -25.71
CA LYS A 135 -5.95 18.17 -25.02
C LYS A 135 -6.25 18.33 -23.52
N LEU A 136 -7.46 18.75 -23.18
CA LEU A 136 -7.92 18.86 -21.79
C LEU A 136 -8.07 17.46 -21.14
N GLY A 137 -8.58 16.48 -21.88
CA GLY A 137 -8.63 15.08 -21.41
C GLY A 137 -7.23 14.53 -21.09
N PHE A 138 -6.26 14.77 -21.97
CA PHE A 138 -4.86 14.37 -21.72
C PHE A 138 -4.25 15.06 -20.51
N GLN A 139 -4.50 16.34 -20.31
CA GLN A 139 -4.04 17.07 -19.14
C GLN A 139 -4.63 16.52 -17.84
N SER A 140 -5.90 16.07 -17.84
CA SER A 140 -6.56 15.44 -16.72
C SER A 140 -5.94 14.08 -16.38
N ALA A 141 -5.72 13.24 -17.40
CA ALA A 141 -5.06 11.94 -17.24
C ALA A 141 -3.61 12.10 -16.73
N ARG A 142 -2.85 13.04 -17.28
CA ARG A 142 -1.48 13.34 -16.82
C ARG A 142 -1.46 13.78 -15.35
N ALA A 143 -2.40 14.65 -14.95
CA ALA A 143 -2.46 15.09 -13.56
C ALA A 143 -2.80 13.95 -12.60
N TYR A 144 -3.71 13.07 -13.02
CA TYR A 144 -4.04 11.85 -12.28
C TYR A 144 -2.83 10.93 -12.13
N MET A 145 -2.11 10.65 -13.23
CA MET A 145 -0.90 9.81 -13.18
C MET A 145 0.17 10.38 -12.24
N ILE A 146 0.41 11.70 -12.30
CA ILE A 146 1.37 12.36 -11.40
C ILE A 146 0.91 12.27 -9.94
N ALA A 147 -0.38 12.49 -9.66
CA ALA A 147 -0.94 12.38 -8.32
C ALA A 147 -0.79 10.97 -7.79
N TRP A 148 -1.16 9.98 -8.60
CA TRP A 148 -1.06 8.57 -8.25
C TRP A 148 0.40 8.13 -8.05
N GLY A 149 1.33 8.55 -8.92
CA GLY A 149 2.76 8.25 -8.78
C GLY A 149 3.35 8.76 -7.47
N TRP A 150 2.99 9.97 -7.04
CA TRP A 150 3.42 10.51 -5.76
C TRP A 150 2.78 9.78 -4.57
N ALA A 151 1.48 9.46 -4.64
CA ALA A 151 0.80 8.69 -3.62
C ALA A 151 1.44 7.30 -3.49
N PHE A 152 1.67 6.62 -4.61
CA PHE A 152 2.37 5.34 -4.66
C PHE A 152 3.77 5.42 -4.03
N ALA A 153 4.60 6.38 -4.45
CA ALA A 153 5.95 6.54 -3.91
C ALA A 153 5.93 6.75 -2.38
N ALA A 154 4.99 7.56 -1.88
CA ALA A 154 4.83 7.79 -0.44
C ALA A 154 4.41 6.51 0.29
N VAL A 155 3.37 5.82 -0.17
CA VAL A 155 2.85 4.59 0.45
C VAL A 155 3.87 3.45 0.39
N PHE A 156 4.57 3.32 -0.73
CA PHE A 156 5.61 2.32 -0.92
C PHE A 156 6.82 2.55 0.02
N SER A 157 7.23 3.81 0.21
CA SER A 157 8.27 4.19 1.16
C SER A 157 7.84 3.94 2.62
N ILE A 158 6.58 4.23 2.95
CA ILE A 158 6.01 3.93 4.27
C ILE A 158 6.03 2.42 4.53
N GLY A 159 5.63 1.61 3.56
CA GLY A 159 5.71 0.16 3.65
C GLY A 159 7.14 -0.35 3.88
N ALA A 160 8.13 0.21 3.17
CA ALA A 160 9.54 -0.11 3.39
C ALA A 160 10.00 0.24 4.81
N LEU A 161 9.58 1.40 5.35
CA LEU A 161 9.87 1.79 6.73
C LEU A 161 9.19 0.86 7.75
N MET A 162 7.98 0.39 7.49
CA MET A 162 7.31 -0.60 8.35
C MET A 162 8.09 -1.92 8.40
N ILE A 163 8.60 -2.40 7.25
CA ILE A 163 9.47 -3.59 7.22
C ILE A 163 10.73 -3.34 8.02
N LEU A 164 11.39 -2.19 7.81
CA LEU A 164 12.62 -1.84 8.52
C LEU A 164 12.41 -1.84 10.04
N LEU A 165 11.37 -1.19 10.52
CA LEU A 165 11.03 -1.16 11.96
C LEU A 165 10.74 -2.56 12.50
N TRP A 166 10.02 -3.38 11.73
CA TRP A 166 9.77 -4.75 12.14
C TRP A 166 11.04 -5.60 12.17
N VAL A 167 11.96 -5.44 11.19
CA VAL A 167 13.26 -6.13 11.20
C VAL A 167 14.09 -5.71 12.42
N LEU A 168 14.14 -4.42 12.72
CA LEU A 168 14.81 -3.94 13.94
C LEU A 168 14.19 -4.57 15.19
N TRP A 169 12.87 -4.67 15.26
CA TRP A 169 12.19 -5.31 16.38
C TRP A 169 12.45 -6.82 16.48
N ALA A 170 12.47 -7.52 15.34
CA ALA A 170 12.57 -8.98 15.33
C ALA A 170 13.97 -9.51 15.60
N PHE A 171 15.04 -8.72 15.34
CA PHE A 171 16.42 -9.18 15.37
C PHE A 171 17.32 -8.43 16.35
N PHE A 172 16.86 -7.34 16.96
CA PHE A 172 17.60 -6.55 17.94
C PHE A 172 16.79 -6.32 19.22
#